data_f35ce5317af704d768a62094d757fa06
#
_entry.id   f35ce5317af704d768a62094d757fa06
#
_cell.length_a   1.000
_cell.length_b   1.000
_cell.length_c   1.000
_cell.angle_alpha   90.00
_cell.angle_beta   90.00
_cell.angle_gamma   90.00
#
_symmetry.space_group_name_H-M   'P 1'
#
loop_
_entity.id
_entity.type
_entity.pdbx_description
1 polymer ?
#
loop_
_entity_poly.entity_id
_entity_poly.type
_entity_poly.pdbx_seq_one_letter_code
_entity_poly.pdbx_strand_id
1 'polypeptide(L)'
;MNIGITVYPTYGGSGIVGSELGKELAARGHTVHFISSALPTRLTELNEHVRFHEVEMMSYPLFEHQPYTLALATKMSTVAEEEKLDLLHVHYAIPHSISAILARESLKPRRRLPVVTTLHGTDITLVGADRSYLPITRYGIVQSDGVTAISHYLKEATKEIFHFDDIRVIPNFVCQHDYKRLEVTALRQTLSPQGQPLLVHVSNFRPVKRPVDCVEIFARVLKKGVKARLVMVGDGSERTNAEHRARCLGIYEHCSFVGKQPRIVDYLSACDVLLLPSDQESFGLAALEAMACEVPVIASRVGGLPEVVTDGETGFLSPVGDVDKMAVDAARLLVDEKLRREMGQRA
;
A
#
# COMPACT_ATOMS: atom_id res chain seq x y z
N MET A 1 6.81 -25.27 6.55
CA MET A 1 6.05 -24.72 7.69
C MET A 1 4.62 -24.45 7.27
N ASN A 2 3.68 -24.59 8.20
CA ASN A 2 2.28 -24.17 8.03
C ASN A 2 2.11 -22.78 8.67
N ILE A 3 1.87 -21.77 7.85
CA ILE A 3 1.88 -20.37 8.28
C ILE A 3 0.48 -19.78 8.12
N GLY A 4 -0.10 -19.30 9.23
CA GLY A 4 -1.35 -18.54 9.19
C GLY A 4 -1.06 -17.06 8.88
N ILE A 5 -1.60 -16.51 7.80
CA ILE A 5 -1.47 -15.08 7.46
C ILE A 5 -2.83 -14.40 7.57
N THR A 6 -2.86 -13.25 8.25
CA THR A 6 -4.06 -12.40 8.33
C THR A 6 -3.77 -11.01 7.77
N VAL A 7 -4.62 -10.60 6.83
CA VAL A 7 -4.58 -9.29 6.17
C VAL A 7 -5.99 -8.74 6.00
N TYR A 8 -6.12 -7.43 5.80
CA TYR A 8 -7.37 -6.88 5.29
C TYR A 8 -7.58 -7.27 3.82
N PRO A 9 -8.78 -7.75 3.44
CA PRO A 9 -9.08 -8.18 2.07
C PRO A 9 -9.38 -6.98 1.14
N THR A 10 -8.63 -5.89 1.26
CA THR A 10 -8.89 -4.64 0.54
C THR A 10 -7.74 -4.28 -0.40
N TYR A 11 -8.01 -3.40 -1.38
CA TYR A 11 -7.01 -2.80 -2.28
C TYR A 11 -6.08 -1.82 -1.54
N GLY A 12 -5.73 -2.08 -0.29
CA GLY A 12 -4.77 -1.31 0.48
C GLY A 12 -3.38 -1.93 0.45
N GLY A 13 -2.34 -1.13 0.67
CA GLY A 13 -0.96 -1.59 0.61
C GLY A 13 -0.66 -2.82 1.48
N SER A 14 -1.21 -2.88 2.70
CA SER A 14 -1.03 -4.02 3.62
C SER A 14 -1.66 -5.33 3.10
N GLY A 15 -2.87 -5.24 2.49
CA GLY A 15 -3.53 -6.40 1.89
C GLY A 15 -2.73 -6.95 0.71
N ILE A 16 -2.20 -6.05 -0.14
CA ILE A 16 -1.34 -6.40 -1.26
C ILE A 16 -0.05 -7.07 -0.75
N VAL A 17 0.68 -6.41 0.14
CA VAL A 17 1.96 -6.92 0.66
C VAL A 17 1.82 -8.26 1.34
N GLY A 18 0.81 -8.44 2.19
CA GLY A 18 0.61 -9.71 2.88
C GLY A 18 0.18 -10.84 1.94
N SER A 19 -0.60 -10.54 0.88
CA SER A 19 -0.95 -11.51 -0.15
C SER A 19 0.26 -11.93 -0.97
N GLU A 20 1.08 -10.98 -1.42
CA GLU A 20 2.31 -11.27 -2.17
C GLU A 20 3.32 -12.03 -1.31
N LEU A 21 3.48 -11.66 -0.04
CA LEU A 21 4.32 -12.40 0.91
C LEU A 21 3.89 -13.86 1.05
N GLY A 22 2.58 -14.09 1.17
CA GLY A 22 2.07 -15.45 1.28
C GLY A 22 2.32 -16.29 0.02
N LYS A 23 2.15 -15.71 -1.18
CA LYS A 23 2.48 -16.38 -2.44
C LYS A 23 3.97 -16.71 -2.52
N GLU A 24 4.85 -15.78 -2.15
CA GLU A 24 6.30 -16.00 -2.15
C GLU A 24 6.73 -17.07 -1.13
N LEU A 25 6.10 -17.13 0.03
CA LEU A 25 6.34 -18.18 1.02
C LEU A 25 5.88 -19.55 0.50
N ALA A 26 4.71 -19.60 -0.16
CA ALA A 26 4.20 -20.81 -0.78
C ALA A 26 5.13 -21.32 -1.90
N ALA A 27 5.62 -20.42 -2.75
CA ALA A 27 6.60 -20.75 -3.80
C ALA A 27 7.91 -21.32 -3.23
N ARG A 28 8.24 -21.02 -1.98
CA ARG A 28 9.40 -21.58 -1.25
C ARG A 28 9.09 -22.85 -0.47
N GLY A 29 7.94 -23.48 -0.72
CA GLY A 29 7.56 -24.76 -0.14
C GLY A 29 6.93 -24.70 1.26
N HIS A 30 6.44 -23.53 1.69
CA HIS A 30 5.61 -23.41 2.88
C HIS A 30 4.13 -23.60 2.52
N THR A 31 3.32 -24.08 3.45
CA THR A 31 1.86 -24.05 3.30
C THR A 31 1.32 -22.79 4.00
N VAL A 32 0.64 -21.95 3.25
CA VAL A 32 0.12 -20.67 3.72
C VAL A 32 -1.39 -20.71 3.84
N HIS A 33 -1.89 -20.37 5.00
CA HIS A 33 -3.31 -20.34 5.34
C HIS A 33 -3.73 -18.88 5.55
N PHE A 34 -4.40 -18.29 4.55
CA PHE A 34 -4.98 -16.95 4.68
C PHE A 34 -6.24 -17.01 5.51
N ILE A 35 -6.30 -16.22 6.60
CA ILE A 35 -7.45 -16.13 7.51
C ILE A 35 -7.96 -14.69 7.47
N SER A 36 -9.11 -14.45 6.81
CA SER A 36 -9.65 -13.11 6.58
C SER A 36 -11.16 -13.15 6.36
N SER A 37 -11.84 -11.99 6.46
CA SER A 37 -13.29 -11.86 6.25
C SER A 37 -13.75 -12.00 4.79
N ALA A 38 -12.83 -11.95 3.85
CA ALA A 38 -13.05 -12.24 2.44
C ALA A 38 -11.71 -12.59 1.79
N LEU A 39 -11.75 -13.16 0.59
CA LEU A 39 -10.55 -13.50 -0.16
C LEU A 39 -9.72 -12.23 -0.45
N PRO A 40 -8.44 -12.20 -0.08
CA PRO A 40 -7.57 -11.06 -0.35
C PRO A 40 -7.46 -10.75 -1.85
N THR A 41 -7.50 -9.49 -2.23
CA THR A 41 -7.67 -9.03 -3.62
C THR A 41 -6.58 -9.47 -4.60
N ARG A 42 -5.38 -9.79 -4.11
CA ARG A 42 -4.26 -10.30 -4.93
C ARG A 42 -4.13 -11.82 -4.88
N LEU A 43 -5.00 -12.49 -4.16
CA LEU A 43 -5.03 -13.95 -4.09
C LEU A 43 -5.99 -14.49 -5.15
N THR A 44 -5.52 -14.58 -6.38
CA THR A 44 -6.34 -15.00 -7.54
C THR A 44 -6.39 -16.51 -7.73
N GLU A 45 -5.41 -17.23 -7.18
CA GLU A 45 -5.28 -18.67 -7.31
C GLU A 45 -5.04 -19.33 -5.96
N LEU A 46 -5.82 -20.37 -5.68
CA LEU A 46 -5.63 -21.26 -4.55
C LEU A 46 -5.08 -22.58 -5.04
N ASN A 47 -4.18 -23.19 -4.26
CA ASN A 47 -3.57 -24.48 -4.57
C ASN A 47 -3.26 -25.25 -3.27
N GLU A 48 -2.56 -26.36 -3.37
CA GLU A 48 -2.22 -27.18 -2.20
C GLU A 48 -1.34 -26.46 -1.16
N HIS A 49 -0.60 -25.42 -1.58
CA HIS A 49 0.26 -24.61 -0.71
C HIS A 49 -0.37 -23.27 -0.30
N VAL A 50 -1.50 -22.88 -0.90
CA VAL A 50 -2.20 -21.63 -0.58
C VAL A 50 -3.67 -21.93 -0.31
N ARG A 51 -4.08 -21.79 0.93
CA ARG A 51 -5.45 -22.06 1.41
C ARG A 51 -6.10 -20.80 1.95
N PHE A 52 -7.41 -20.72 1.87
CA PHE A 52 -8.18 -19.61 2.40
C PHE A 52 -9.22 -20.11 3.41
N HIS A 53 -9.30 -19.41 4.53
CA HIS A 53 -10.26 -19.67 5.61
C HIS A 53 -11.04 -18.39 5.89
N GLU A 54 -12.30 -18.39 5.51
CA GLU A 54 -13.17 -17.24 5.71
C GLU A 54 -13.57 -17.10 7.18
N VAL A 55 -13.52 -15.86 7.67
CA VAL A 55 -13.97 -15.48 9.02
C VAL A 55 -15.45 -15.14 8.93
N GLU A 56 -16.28 -16.08 9.33
CA GLU A 56 -17.73 -15.88 9.42
C GLU A 56 -18.08 -15.04 10.66
N MET A 57 -18.97 -14.09 10.48
CA MET A 57 -19.47 -13.25 11.57
C MET A 57 -20.96 -13.46 11.74
N MET A 58 -21.35 -13.89 12.95
CA MET A 58 -22.75 -14.05 13.29
C MET A 58 -23.43 -12.68 13.44
N SER A 59 -24.53 -12.47 12.74
CA SER A 59 -25.42 -11.34 13.00
C SER A 59 -26.33 -11.67 14.18
N TYR A 60 -26.29 -10.85 15.22
CA TYR A 60 -27.15 -10.98 16.39
C TYR A 60 -27.74 -9.61 16.76
N PRO A 61 -29.06 -9.49 17.01
CA PRO A 61 -29.72 -8.19 17.17
C PRO A 61 -29.19 -7.30 18.30
N LEU A 62 -28.54 -7.87 19.32
CA LEU A 62 -27.95 -7.10 20.42
C LEU A 62 -26.52 -6.61 20.10
N PHE A 63 -25.94 -7.05 19.00
CA PHE A 63 -24.64 -6.52 18.55
C PHE A 63 -24.88 -5.32 17.64
N GLU A 64 -24.74 -4.12 18.16
CA GLU A 64 -24.73 -2.90 17.35
C GLU A 64 -23.64 -2.95 16.27
N HIS A 65 -22.49 -3.52 16.65
CA HIS A 65 -21.35 -3.80 15.75
C HIS A 65 -20.92 -5.25 15.90
N GLN A 66 -20.72 -5.94 14.79
CA GLN A 66 -20.22 -7.31 14.79
C GLN A 66 -18.84 -7.39 15.43
N PRO A 67 -18.61 -8.29 16.42
CA PRO A 67 -17.34 -8.40 17.14
C PRO A 67 -16.26 -9.11 16.28
N TYR A 68 -15.82 -8.47 15.20
CA TYR A 68 -14.85 -9.01 14.24
C TYR A 68 -13.60 -9.59 14.92
N THR A 69 -13.01 -8.88 15.89
CA THR A 69 -11.81 -9.31 16.61
C THR A 69 -11.99 -10.67 17.27
N LEU A 70 -13.16 -10.95 17.87
CA LEU A 70 -13.46 -12.22 18.51
C LEU A 70 -13.71 -13.35 17.49
N ALA A 71 -14.44 -13.06 16.42
CA ALA A 71 -14.69 -14.03 15.33
C ALA A 71 -13.36 -14.43 14.67
N LEU A 72 -12.48 -13.45 14.40
CA LEU A 72 -11.15 -13.68 13.85
C LEU A 72 -10.28 -14.52 14.80
N ALA A 73 -10.27 -14.20 16.10
CA ALA A 73 -9.51 -14.99 17.10
C ALA A 73 -9.98 -16.45 17.15
N THR A 74 -11.30 -16.67 17.11
CA THR A 74 -11.87 -18.03 17.07
C THR A 74 -11.43 -18.77 15.81
N LYS A 75 -11.56 -18.16 14.62
CA LYS A 75 -11.14 -18.80 13.37
C LYS A 75 -9.63 -19.07 13.35
N MET A 76 -8.79 -18.16 13.85
CA MET A 76 -7.34 -18.38 13.99
C MET A 76 -7.03 -19.58 14.90
N SER A 77 -7.73 -19.71 16.03
CA SER A 77 -7.56 -20.82 16.97
C SER A 77 -7.94 -22.15 16.30
N THR A 78 -9.11 -22.22 15.66
CA THR A 78 -9.60 -23.41 14.95
C THR A 78 -8.63 -23.84 13.84
N VAL A 79 -8.27 -22.93 12.95
CA VAL A 79 -7.33 -23.21 11.84
C VAL A 79 -5.96 -23.62 12.38
N ALA A 80 -5.50 -23.02 13.48
CA ALA A 80 -4.22 -23.38 14.09
C ALA A 80 -4.22 -24.82 14.60
N GLU A 81 -5.32 -25.31 15.16
CA GLU A 81 -5.45 -26.71 15.64
C GLU A 81 -5.62 -27.69 14.47
N GLU A 82 -6.53 -27.41 13.54
CA GLU A 82 -6.87 -28.29 12.43
C GLU A 82 -5.72 -28.45 11.43
N GLU A 83 -5.11 -27.34 11.04
CA GLU A 83 -4.04 -27.28 10.03
C GLU A 83 -2.64 -27.31 10.65
N LYS A 84 -2.54 -27.43 11.96
CA LYS A 84 -1.27 -27.50 12.72
C LYS A 84 -0.32 -26.35 12.40
N LEU A 85 -0.82 -25.11 12.43
CA LEU A 85 -0.01 -23.94 12.11
C LEU A 85 1.24 -23.85 13.00
N ASP A 86 2.38 -23.56 12.41
CA ASP A 86 3.64 -23.34 13.14
C ASP A 86 3.71 -21.93 13.74
N LEU A 87 3.07 -20.95 13.10
CA LEU A 87 2.98 -19.56 13.57
C LEU A 87 1.78 -18.83 12.94
N LEU A 88 1.38 -17.72 13.56
CA LEU A 88 0.52 -16.69 12.98
C LEU A 88 1.36 -15.48 12.59
N HIS A 89 1.28 -15.06 11.34
CA HIS A 89 1.82 -13.80 10.85
C HIS A 89 0.67 -12.84 10.53
N VAL A 90 0.54 -11.80 11.32
CA VAL A 90 -0.56 -10.85 11.18
C VAL A 90 -0.05 -9.48 10.73
N HIS A 91 -0.79 -8.88 9.83
CA HIS A 91 -0.53 -7.54 9.32
C HIS A 91 -1.49 -6.56 10.02
N TYR A 92 -0.95 -5.57 10.68
CA TYR A 92 -1.55 -4.59 11.60
C TYR A 92 -1.51 -4.98 13.09
N ALA A 93 -1.06 -4.03 13.92
CA ALA A 93 -1.09 -4.15 15.36
C ALA A 93 -2.52 -4.30 15.89
N ILE A 94 -3.47 -3.57 15.33
CA ILE A 94 -4.90 -3.70 15.63
C ILE A 94 -5.74 -3.80 14.34
N PRO A 95 -6.77 -4.65 14.31
CA PRO A 95 -7.19 -5.59 15.35
C PRO A 95 -6.45 -6.94 15.31
N HIS A 96 -5.61 -7.17 14.30
CA HIS A 96 -5.12 -8.50 13.93
C HIS A 96 -4.17 -9.11 14.98
N SER A 97 -3.21 -8.32 15.54
CA SER A 97 -2.34 -8.87 16.60
C SER A 97 -3.13 -9.25 17.85
N ILE A 98 -4.15 -8.45 18.20
CA ILE A 98 -5.01 -8.75 19.34
C ILE A 98 -5.77 -10.06 19.13
N SER A 99 -6.35 -10.26 17.93
CA SER A 99 -7.03 -11.51 17.57
C SER A 99 -6.07 -12.70 17.65
N ALA A 100 -4.84 -12.57 17.16
CA ALA A 100 -3.82 -13.61 17.19
C ALA A 100 -3.38 -13.95 18.63
N ILE A 101 -3.21 -12.93 19.47
CA ILE A 101 -2.88 -13.13 20.88
C ILE A 101 -4.02 -13.85 21.61
N LEU A 102 -5.27 -13.45 21.39
CA LEU A 102 -6.43 -14.15 21.95
C LEU A 102 -6.50 -15.61 21.48
N ALA A 103 -6.27 -15.87 20.20
CA ALA A 103 -6.19 -17.23 19.66
C ALA A 103 -5.08 -18.03 20.34
N ARG A 104 -3.87 -17.48 20.45
CA ARG A 104 -2.74 -18.10 21.15
C ARG A 104 -3.07 -18.43 22.60
N GLU A 105 -3.67 -17.50 23.34
CA GLU A 105 -4.03 -17.71 24.75
C GLU A 105 -5.11 -18.79 24.91
N SER A 106 -6.07 -18.87 23.98
CA SER A 106 -7.12 -19.91 24.00
C SER A 106 -6.57 -21.32 23.78
N LEU A 107 -5.42 -21.45 23.13
CA LEU A 107 -4.73 -22.73 22.89
C LEU A 107 -3.83 -23.18 24.04
N LYS A 108 -3.47 -22.30 24.96
CA LYS A 108 -2.64 -22.66 26.15
C LYS A 108 -3.43 -23.51 27.15
N PRO A 109 -2.76 -24.42 27.90
CA PRO A 109 -1.35 -24.77 27.81
C PRO A 109 -1.05 -25.84 26.76
N ARG A 110 -2.03 -26.28 25.98
CA ARG A 110 -1.94 -27.42 25.05
C ARG A 110 -0.90 -27.19 23.93
N ARG A 111 -0.76 -25.92 23.49
CA ARG A 111 0.08 -25.59 22.34
C ARG A 111 0.69 -24.20 22.47
N ARG A 112 1.97 -24.07 22.08
CA ARG A 112 2.61 -22.78 21.82
C ARG A 112 2.38 -22.40 20.35
N LEU A 113 1.84 -21.22 20.10
CA LEU A 113 1.62 -20.65 18.75
C LEU A 113 2.28 -19.27 18.71
N PRO A 114 3.47 -19.13 18.11
CA PRO A 114 4.14 -17.84 17.95
C PRO A 114 3.32 -16.87 17.09
N VAL A 115 3.38 -15.58 17.44
CA VAL A 115 2.71 -14.49 16.72
C VAL A 115 3.76 -13.50 16.23
N VAL A 116 3.81 -13.30 14.91
CA VAL A 116 4.61 -12.25 14.26
C VAL A 116 3.65 -11.15 13.80
N THR A 117 3.96 -9.90 14.10
CA THR A 117 3.15 -8.75 13.73
C THR A 117 3.94 -7.82 12.83
N THR A 118 3.43 -7.55 11.61
CA THR A 118 3.96 -6.54 10.71
C THR A 118 3.14 -5.26 10.80
N LEU A 119 3.81 -4.16 11.11
CA LEU A 119 3.24 -2.81 11.21
C LEU A 119 3.22 -2.13 9.85
N HIS A 120 2.11 -1.43 9.51
CA HIS A 120 1.89 -0.86 8.18
C HIS A 120 1.70 0.66 8.15
N GLY A 121 1.53 1.31 9.28
CA GLY A 121 1.46 2.76 9.41
C GLY A 121 0.15 3.27 9.99
N THR A 122 -1.00 3.06 9.37
CA THR A 122 -2.32 3.50 9.89
C THR A 122 -2.58 2.96 11.30
N ASP A 123 -2.16 1.76 11.56
CA ASP A 123 -2.22 1.07 12.85
C ASP A 123 -1.27 1.67 13.91
N ILE A 124 -0.34 2.51 13.50
CA ILE A 124 0.65 3.14 14.37
C ILE A 124 0.40 4.64 14.49
N THR A 125 0.41 5.35 13.34
CA THR A 125 0.44 6.81 13.33
C THR A 125 -0.95 7.46 13.34
N LEU A 126 -2.02 6.68 13.13
CA LEU A 126 -3.37 7.20 13.06
C LEU A 126 -4.30 6.50 14.07
N VAL A 127 -4.75 5.28 13.75
CA VAL A 127 -5.75 4.57 14.58
C VAL A 127 -5.13 4.11 15.90
N GLY A 128 -3.93 3.52 15.84
CA GLY A 128 -3.27 2.99 17.05
C GLY A 128 -2.79 4.07 18.02
N ALA A 129 -2.52 5.28 17.52
CA ALA A 129 -2.15 6.42 18.36
C ALA A 129 -3.36 7.11 19.03
N ASP A 130 -4.58 6.81 18.58
CA ASP A 130 -5.78 7.33 19.21
C ASP A 130 -5.91 6.83 20.66
N ARG A 131 -6.33 7.72 21.57
CA ARG A 131 -6.46 7.42 23.01
C ARG A 131 -7.33 6.20 23.30
N SER A 132 -8.33 5.95 22.46
CA SER A 132 -9.27 4.82 22.59
C SER A 132 -8.60 3.47 22.29
N TYR A 133 -7.53 3.48 21.50
CA TYR A 133 -6.85 2.26 21.02
C TYR A 133 -5.41 2.13 21.50
N LEU A 134 -4.76 3.21 21.90
CA LEU A 134 -3.32 3.24 22.22
C LEU A 134 -2.90 2.15 23.23
N PRO A 135 -3.58 1.95 24.37
CA PRO A 135 -3.17 0.92 25.34
C PRO A 135 -3.27 -0.48 24.77
N ILE A 136 -4.33 -0.79 24.00
CA ILE A 136 -4.52 -2.13 23.44
C ILE A 136 -3.60 -2.37 22.24
N THR A 137 -3.30 -1.34 21.44
CA THR A 137 -2.32 -1.40 20.35
C THR A 137 -0.93 -1.71 20.93
N ARG A 138 -0.52 -0.96 21.96
CA ARG A 138 0.74 -1.23 22.68
C ARG A 138 0.80 -2.66 23.21
N TYR A 139 -0.28 -3.14 23.82
CA TYR A 139 -0.36 -4.50 24.31
C TYR A 139 -0.14 -5.52 23.18
N GLY A 140 -0.81 -5.34 22.03
CA GLY A 140 -0.66 -6.21 20.86
C GLY A 140 0.79 -6.26 20.36
N ILE A 141 1.46 -5.10 20.29
CA ILE A 141 2.86 -5.00 19.86
C ILE A 141 3.76 -5.75 20.85
N VAL A 142 3.66 -5.45 22.14
CA VAL A 142 4.52 -6.02 23.21
C VAL A 142 4.33 -7.53 23.39
N GLN A 143 3.13 -8.03 23.15
CA GLN A 143 2.81 -9.46 23.30
C GLN A 143 3.14 -10.30 22.06
N SER A 144 3.52 -9.69 20.94
CA SER A 144 3.98 -10.41 19.77
C SER A 144 5.36 -11.05 20.01
N ASP A 145 5.58 -12.26 19.50
CA ASP A 145 6.88 -12.96 19.59
C ASP A 145 7.91 -12.35 18.61
N GLY A 146 7.46 -11.62 17.61
CA GLY A 146 8.29 -10.84 16.70
C GLY A 146 7.50 -9.67 16.11
N VAL A 147 8.15 -8.51 16.00
CA VAL A 147 7.55 -7.31 15.43
C VAL A 147 8.39 -6.81 14.27
N THR A 148 7.73 -6.53 13.14
CA THR A 148 8.39 -5.95 11.98
C THR A 148 7.71 -4.66 11.55
N ALA A 149 8.49 -3.73 10.98
CA ALA A 149 8.00 -2.51 10.37
C ALA A 149 8.46 -2.42 8.92
N ILE A 150 7.64 -1.81 8.07
CA ILE A 150 7.87 -1.72 6.62
C ILE A 150 8.87 -0.62 6.22
N SER A 151 9.34 0.19 7.17
CA SER A 151 10.30 1.28 6.97
C SER A 151 11.00 1.64 8.28
N HIS A 152 12.15 2.28 8.19
CA HIS A 152 12.81 2.89 9.35
C HIS A 152 11.97 4.01 9.96
N TYR A 153 11.34 4.82 9.12
CA TYR A 153 10.37 5.83 9.57
C TYR A 153 9.30 5.22 10.50
N LEU A 154 8.69 4.11 10.09
CA LEU A 154 7.63 3.49 10.87
C LEU A 154 8.16 2.85 12.16
N LYS A 155 9.36 2.29 12.16
CA LYS A 155 10.05 1.82 13.37
C LYS A 155 10.22 2.96 14.36
N GLU A 156 10.79 4.10 13.95
CA GLU A 156 11.01 5.24 14.84
C GLU A 156 9.68 5.83 15.36
N ALA A 157 8.67 5.97 14.51
CA ALA A 157 7.33 6.40 14.92
C ALA A 157 6.72 5.44 15.97
N THR A 158 6.90 4.13 15.80
CA THR A 158 6.42 3.13 16.78
C THR A 158 7.15 3.26 18.11
N LYS A 159 8.47 3.45 18.06
CA LYS A 159 9.30 3.66 19.26
C LYS A 159 8.87 4.92 20.03
N GLU A 160 8.62 6.00 19.33
CA GLU A 160 8.19 7.27 19.93
C GLU A 160 6.80 7.15 20.58
N ILE A 161 5.81 6.57 19.85
CA ILE A 161 4.41 6.53 20.29
C ILE A 161 4.18 5.45 21.35
N PHE A 162 4.76 4.27 21.17
CA PHE A 162 4.46 3.09 22.01
C PHE A 162 5.58 2.72 22.99
N HIS A 163 6.74 3.40 22.92
CA HIS A 163 7.93 3.11 23.75
C HIS A 163 8.36 1.64 23.61
N PHE A 164 8.43 1.15 22.36
CA PHE A 164 8.84 -0.19 21.99
C PHE A 164 9.82 -0.13 20.81
N ASP A 165 11.00 -0.75 20.93
CA ASP A 165 12.10 -0.65 19.97
C ASP A 165 12.63 -1.98 19.43
N ASP A 166 12.17 -3.12 19.97
CA ASP A 166 12.51 -4.44 19.43
C ASP A 166 11.73 -4.74 18.13
N ILE A 167 12.06 -3.94 17.11
CA ILE A 167 11.39 -3.96 15.81
C ILE A 167 12.42 -4.20 14.72
N ARG A 168 12.23 -5.26 13.93
CA ARG A 168 13.02 -5.50 12.73
C ARG A 168 12.40 -4.75 11.54
N VAL A 169 13.19 -3.95 10.85
CA VAL A 169 12.75 -3.34 9.59
C VAL A 169 12.87 -4.38 8.48
N ILE A 170 11.76 -4.65 7.81
CA ILE A 170 11.66 -5.47 6.61
C ILE A 170 10.86 -4.64 5.60
N PRO A 171 11.52 -3.99 4.62
CA PRO A 171 10.83 -3.17 3.64
C PRO A 171 9.81 -3.95 2.83
N ASN A 172 8.76 -3.26 2.39
CA ASN A 172 7.85 -3.83 1.40
C ASN A 172 8.62 -4.13 0.10
N PHE A 173 8.08 -5.03 -0.66
CA PHE A 173 8.67 -5.50 -1.92
C PHE A 173 7.61 -5.56 -3.03
N VAL A 174 8.07 -5.68 -4.25
CA VAL A 174 7.27 -6.04 -5.43
C VAL A 174 7.87 -7.26 -6.10
N CYS A 175 7.03 -8.11 -6.66
CA CYS A 175 7.49 -9.25 -7.45
C CYS A 175 8.01 -8.73 -8.80
N GLN A 176 9.30 -8.90 -9.08
CA GLN A 176 9.93 -8.44 -10.34
C GLN A 176 9.39 -9.17 -11.58
N HIS A 177 8.77 -10.34 -11.41
CA HIS A 177 8.08 -11.00 -12.49
C HIS A 177 6.81 -10.25 -12.92
N ASP A 178 6.06 -9.74 -11.95
CA ASP A 178 4.77 -9.06 -12.16
C ASP A 178 4.94 -7.56 -12.43
N TYR A 179 5.92 -6.93 -11.80
CA TYR A 179 6.25 -5.52 -11.94
C TYR A 179 7.55 -5.34 -12.73
N LYS A 180 7.41 -5.05 -13.97
CA LYS A 180 8.45 -4.65 -14.92
C LYS A 180 7.80 -3.81 -16.01
N ARG A 181 8.59 -3.03 -16.73
CA ARG A 181 8.07 -2.26 -17.85
C ARG A 181 7.53 -3.20 -18.94
N LEU A 182 6.26 -3.02 -19.29
CA LEU A 182 5.56 -3.79 -20.32
C LEU A 182 5.36 -2.94 -21.59
N GLU A 183 5.25 -3.61 -22.72
CA GLU A 183 4.81 -2.97 -23.96
C GLU A 183 3.28 -2.92 -23.99
N VAL A 184 2.71 -1.71 -23.76
CA VAL A 184 1.26 -1.46 -23.63
C VAL A 184 0.81 -0.38 -24.64
N THR A 185 1.25 -0.50 -25.88
CA THR A 185 1.05 0.48 -26.95
C THR A 185 -0.41 0.87 -27.13
N ALA A 186 -1.35 -0.09 -27.14
CA ALA A 186 -2.77 0.19 -27.30
C ALA A 186 -3.35 1.03 -26.15
N LEU A 187 -2.99 0.71 -24.89
CA LEU A 187 -3.40 1.47 -23.72
C LEU A 187 -2.80 2.89 -23.78
N ARG A 188 -1.50 3.01 -24.08
CA ARG A 188 -0.84 4.30 -24.20
C ARG A 188 -1.51 5.18 -25.28
N GLN A 189 -1.86 4.60 -26.43
CA GLN A 189 -2.56 5.33 -27.49
C GLN A 189 -3.97 5.77 -27.06
N THR A 190 -4.68 4.97 -26.29
CA THR A 190 -5.99 5.34 -25.73
C THR A 190 -5.85 6.51 -24.73
N LEU A 191 -4.84 6.47 -23.85
CA LEU A 191 -4.60 7.51 -22.85
C LEU A 191 -4.02 8.80 -23.44
N SER A 192 -3.22 8.67 -24.50
CA SER A 192 -2.57 9.78 -25.21
C SER A 192 -2.66 9.61 -26.73
N PRO A 193 -3.81 9.91 -27.36
CA PRO A 193 -4.01 9.71 -28.81
C PRO A 193 -3.05 10.51 -29.71
N GLN A 194 -2.52 11.61 -29.19
CA GLN A 194 -1.56 12.46 -29.92
C GLN A 194 -0.10 12.23 -29.48
N GLY A 195 0.16 11.18 -28.71
CA GLY A 195 1.53 10.84 -28.26
C GLY A 195 2.11 11.77 -27.19
N GLN A 196 1.27 12.56 -26.49
CA GLN A 196 1.77 13.42 -25.41
C GLN A 196 2.34 12.60 -24.25
N PRO A 197 3.33 13.13 -23.51
CA PRO A 197 3.80 12.54 -22.26
C PRO A 197 2.67 12.39 -21.22
N LEU A 198 2.77 11.34 -20.40
CA LEU A 198 1.75 10.97 -19.43
C LEU A 198 2.29 11.07 -17.99
N LEU A 199 1.66 11.92 -17.19
CA LEU A 199 1.76 11.86 -15.74
C LEU A 199 0.77 10.83 -15.19
N VAL A 200 1.12 10.10 -14.16
CA VAL A 200 0.22 9.16 -13.48
C VAL A 200 0.18 9.42 -11.97
N HIS A 201 -0.99 9.25 -11.37
CA HIS A 201 -1.16 9.14 -9.93
C HIS A 201 -1.89 7.83 -9.61
N VAL A 202 -1.39 7.08 -8.64
CA VAL A 202 -1.99 5.80 -8.21
C VAL A 202 -2.23 5.85 -6.71
N SER A 203 -3.48 5.83 -6.27
CA SER A 203 -3.84 5.77 -4.85
C SER A 203 -5.30 5.38 -4.61
N ASN A 204 -5.68 5.27 -3.34
CA ASN A 204 -7.07 5.11 -2.90
C ASN A 204 -7.79 6.45 -2.66
N PHE A 205 -7.37 7.52 -3.26
CA PHE A 205 -7.92 8.89 -3.25
C PHE A 205 -8.47 9.34 -1.88
N ARG A 206 -7.70 9.07 -0.82
CA ARG A 206 -7.95 9.64 0.51
C ARG A 206 -7.33 11.03 0.62
N PRO A 207 -7.80 11.90 1.57
CA PRO A 207 -7.22 13.21 1.80
C PRO A 207 -5.70 13.20 1.95
N VAL A 208 -5.14 12.24 2.69
CA VAL A 208 -3.68 12.09 2.90
C VAL A 208 -2.87 11.82 1.62
N LYS A 209 -3.53 11.40 0.52
CA LYS A 209 -2.90 11.16 -0.78
C LYS A 209 -2.91 12.40 -1.67
N ARG A 210 -3.65 13.44 -1.30
CA ARG A 210 -3.72 14.75 -1.96
C ARG A 210 -3.93 14.67 -3.48
N PRO A 211 -4.94 13.90 -3.99
CA PRO A 211 -5.15 13.77 -5.43
C PRO A 211 -5.54 15.09 -6.10
N VAL A 212 -6.08 16.06 -5.37
CA VAL A 212 -6.34 17.42 -5.85
C VAL A 212 -5.03 18.13 -6.21
N ASP A 213 -3.97 17.92 -5.43
CA ASP A 213 -2.66 18.50 -5.72
C ASP A 213 -2.04 17.91 -6.99
N CYS A 214 -2.34 16.66 -7.35
CA CYS A 214 -1.91 16.12 -8.66
C CYS A 214 -2.50 16.94 -9.80
N VAL A 215 -3.76 17.35 -9.68
CA VAL A 215 -4.44 18.23 -10.66
C VAL A 215 -3.83 19.63 -10.66
N GLU A 216 -3.48 20.17 -9.49
CA GLU A 216 -2.81 21.46 -9.35
C GLU A 216 -1.40 21.46 -9.97
N ILE A 217 -0.61 20.43 -9.69
CA ILE A 217 0.72 20.22 -10.29
C ILE A 217 0.57 20.16 -11.82
N PHE A 218 -0.36 19.37 -12.31
CA PHE A 218 -0.60 19.19 -13.74
C PHE A 218 -1.04 20.51 -14.43
N ALA A 219 -1.92 21.28 -13.80
CA ALA A 219 -2.31 22.61 -14.32
C ALA A 219 -1.10 23.54 -14.48
N ARG A 220 -0.16 23.51 -13.52
CA ARG A 220 1.07 24.31 -13.59
C ARG A 220 2.03 23.81 -14.68
N VAL A 221 2.10 22.49 -14.90
CA VAL A 221 2.84 21.89 -16.02
C VAL A 221 2.31 22.42 -17.36
N LEU A 222 0.99 22.41 -17.56
CA LEU A 222 0.37 22.92 -18.77
C LEU A 222 0.61 24.44 -18.96
N LYS A 223 0.55 25.24 -17.87
CA LYS A 223 0.87 26.67 -17.89
C LYS A 223 2.32 26.98 -18.32
N LYS A 224 3.25 26.03 -18.10
CA LYS A 224 4.62 26.13 -18.58
C LYS A 224 4.77 25.79 -20.07
N GLY A 225 3.67 25.53 -20.79
CA GLY A 225 3.65 25.20 -22.22
C GLY A 225 3.95 23.73 -22.55
N VAL A 226 4.06 22.87 -21.55
CA VAL A 226 4.29 21.43 -21.75
C VAL A 226 2.99 20.75 -22.13
N LYS A 227 2.93 20.17 -23.33
CA LYS A 227 1.77 19.38 -23.78
C LYS A 227 1.84 17.99 -23.16
N ALA A 228 1.01 17.72 -22.19
CA ALA A 228 0.98 16.45 -21.46
C ALA A 228 -0.46 16.05 -21.10
N ARG A 229 -0.66 14.85 -20.58
CA ARG A 229 -1.93 14.38 -20.02
C ARG A 229 -1.72 13.80 -18.62
N LEU A 230 -2.76 13.80 -17.80
CA LEU A 230 -2.77 13.24 -16.46
C LEU A 230 -3.67 12.01 -16.39
N VAL A 231 -3.15 10.92 -15.86
CA VAL A 231 -3.89 9.67 -15.62
C VAL A 231 -4.04 9.47 -14.11
N MET A 232 -5.28 9.39 -13.64
CA MET A 232 -5.65 9.24 -12.24
C MET A 232 -6.20 7.83 -12.03
N VAL A 233 -5.37 6.94 -11.44
CA VAL A 233 -5.69 5.52 -11.21
C VAL A 233 -6.08 5.33 -9.76
N GLY A 234 -7.28 4.81 -9.52
CA GLY A 234 -7.83 4.58 -8.20
C GLY A 234 -9.18 5.24 -7.96
N ASP A 235 -9.65 5.15 -6.74
CA ASP A 235 -10.95 5.69 -6.33
C ASP A 235 -10.98 5.97 -4.84
N GLY A 236 -11.84 6.88 -4.39
CA GLY A 236 -12.01 7.23 -2.99
C GLY A 236 -12.72 8.56 -2.78
N SER A 237 -12.75 9.02 -1.53
CA SER A 237 -13.51 10.21 -1.11
C SER A 237 -13.11 11.50 -1.82
N GLU A 238 -11.85 11.61 -2.26
CA GLU A 238 -11.34 12.82 -2.93
C GLU A 238 -11.49 12.80 -4.45
N ARG A 239 -12.06 11.75 -5.05
CA ARG A 239 -12.22 11.67 -6.51
C ARG A 239 -13.04 12.83 -7.07
N THR A 240 -14.22 13.06 -6.51
CA THR A 240 -15.12 14.14 -6.95
C THR A 240 -14.47 15.50 -6.82
N ASN A 241 -13.70 15.73 -5.74
CA ASN A 241 -12.97 16.98 -5.52
C ASN A 241 -11.89 17.19 -6.58
N ALA A 242 -11.13 16.15 -6.94
CA ALA A 242 -10.10 16.21 -7.97
C ALA A 242 -10.72 16.46 -9.37
N GLU A 243 -11.80 15.76 -9.73
CA GLU A 243 -12.53 15.98 -10.98
C GLU A 243 -13.11 17.39 -11.06
N HIS A 244 -13.75 17.86 -9.98
CA HIS A 244 -14.28 19.23 -9.91
C HIS A 244 -13.16 20.26 -10.08
N ARG A 245 -12.02 20.05 -9.40
CA ARG A 245 -10.87 20.96 -9.54
C ARG A 245 -10.33 21.01 -10.96
N ALA A 246 -10.24 19.88 -11.64
CA ALA A 246 -9.83 19.82 -13.06
C ALA A 246 -10.76 20.62 -13.97
N ARG A 247 -12.09 20.56 -13.72
CA ARG A 247 -13.08 21.38 -14.47
C ARG A 247 -12.92 22.86 -14.17
N CYS A 248 -12.77 23.25 -12.91
CA CYS A 248 -12.55 24.67 -12.52
C CYS A 248 -11.30 25.26 -13.17
N LEU A 249 -10.26 24.45 -13.37
CA LEU A 249 -9.01 24.88 -14.01
C LEU A 249 -9.06 24.79 -15.55
N GLY A 250 -10.16 24.29 -16.13
CA GLY A 250 -10.32 24.14 -17.58
C GLY A 250 -9.43 23.07 -18.22
N ILE A 251 -8.98 22.08 -17.42
CA ILE A 251 -8.02 21.06 -17.89
C ILE A 251 -8.60 19.63 -17.85
N TYR A 252 -9.89 19.48 -17.58
CA TYR A 252 -10.54 18.18 -17.42
C TYR A 252 -10.35 17.26 -18.64
N GLU A 253 -10.41 17.80 -19.85
CA GLU A 253 -10.22 17.06 -21.10
C GLU A 253 -8.79 16.50 -21.28
N HIS A 254 -7.84 17.01 -20.52
CA HIS A 254 -6.47 16.50 -20.46
C HIS A 254 -6.25 15.47 -19.32
N CYS A 255 -7.30 15.16 -18.54
CA CYS A 255 -7.27 14.23 -17.42
C CYS A 255 -8.08 12.97 -17.72
N SER A 256 -7.55 11.80 -17.36
CA SER A 256 -8.23 10.51 -17.44
C SER A 256 -8.40 9.91 -16.06
N PHE A 257 -9.63 9.91 -15.52
CA PHE A 257 -9.97 9.29 -14.22
C PHE A 257 -10.47 7.86 -14.46
N VAL A 258 -9.56 6.90 -14.41
CA VAL A 258 -9.83 5.52 -14.87
C VAL A 258 -10.41 4.59 -13.79
N GLY A 259 -10.57 5.08 -12.55
CA GLY A 259 -11.10 4.27 -11.44
C GLY A 259 -10.10 3.22 -10.95
N LYS A 260 -10.60 2.25 -10.17
CA LYS A 260 -9.79 1.12 -9.67
C LYS A 260 -9.44 0.20 -10.83
N GLN A 261 -8.18 -0.18 -10.93
CA GLN A 261 -7.67 -1.07 -11.97
C GLN A 261 -7.03 -2.32 -11.36
N PRO A 262 -7.34 -3.50 -11.88
CA PRO A 262 -6.78 -4.75 -11.36
C PRO A 262 -5.28 -4.91 -11.70
N ARG A 263 -4.85 -4.37 -12.84
CA ARG A 263 -3.47 -4.43 -13.33
C ARG A 263 -2.86 -3.03 -13.40
N ILE A 264 -2.34 -2.58 -12.26
CA ILE A 264 -1.72 -1.23 -12.16
C ILE A 264 -0.45 -1.16 -13.03
N VAL A 265 0.27 -2.26 -13.19
CA VAL A 265 1.50 -2.35 -13.98
C VAL A 265 1.29 -1.89 -15.42
N ASP A 266 0.12 -2.13 -16.03
CA ASP A 266 -0.18 -1.71 -17.40
C ASP A 266 -0.23 -0.17 -17.50
N TYR A 267 -0.84 0.49 -16.52
CA TYR A 267 -0.92 1.95 -16.43
C TYR A 267 0.42 2.60 -16.10
N LEU A 268 1.19 2.01 -15.18
CA LEU A 268 2.54 2.47 -14.88
C LEU A 268 3.42 2.36 -16.12
N SER A 269 3.38 1.22 -16.82
CA SER A 269 4.16 1.02 -18.05
C SER A 269 3.75 1.95 -19.19
N ALA A 270 2.47 2.38 -19.24
CA ALA A 270 1.99 3.35 -20.22
C ALA A 270 2.44 4.78 -19.92
N CYS A 271 2.81 5.10 -18.69
CA CYS A 271 3.08 6.46 -18.23
C CYS A 271 4.58 6.79 -18.15
N ASP A 272 4.88 8.06 -17.99
CA ASP A 272 6.24 8.60 -18.07
C ASP A 272 6.77 9.07 -16.72
N VAL A 273 5.91 9.56 -15.81
CA VAL A 273 6.28 10.09 -14.49
C VAL A 273 5.15 9.83 -13.50
N LEU A 274 5.47 9.32 -12.30
CA LEU A 274 4.52 9.16 -11.20
C LEU A 274 4.49 10.41 -10.31
N LEU A 275 3.29 10.85 -9.91
CA LEU A 275 3.06 11.92 -8.91
C LEU A 275 2.53 11.34 -7.61
N LEU A 276 3.23 11.58 -6.49
CA LEU A 276 2.82 11.20 -5.13
C LEU A 276 2.96 12.37 -4.16
N PRO A 277 2.08 13.38 -4.21
CA PRO A 277 2.14 14.55 -3.33
C PRO A 277 1.56 14.26 -1.92
N SER A 278 1.67 13.02 -1.45
CA SER A 278 1.08 12.56 -0.19
C SER A 278 1.49 13.41 1.00
N ASP A 279 0.57 13.59 1.93
CA ASP A 279 0.78 14.25 3.22
C ASP A 279 1.41 13.30 4.25
N GLN A 280 1.06 12.01 4.16
CA GLN A 280 1.64 10.94 4.96
C GLN A 280 1.83 9.69 4.10
N GLU A 281 2.97 9.02 4.28
CA GLU A 281 3.29 7.77 3.60
C GLU A 281 4.21 6.92 4.49
N SER A 282 3.77 5.72 4.82
CA SER A 282 4.57 4.84 5.69
C SER A 282 5.71 4.15 4.96
N PHE A 283 5.60 3.98 3.64
CA PHE A 283 6.61 3.36 2.79
C PHE A 283 6.64 3.99 1.39
N GLY A 284 5.52 3.95 0.65
CA GLY A 284 5.44 4.39 -0.73
C GLY A 284 5.42 3.22 -1.72
N LEU A 285 4.55 2.22 -1.48
CA LEU A 285 4.44 1.05 -2.37
C LEU A 285 4.20 1.45 -3.84
N ALA A 286 3.35 2.45 -4.09
CA ALA A 286 3.10 2.94 -5.45
C ALA A 286 4.36 3.55 -6.10
N ALA A 287 5.27 4.15 -5.31
CA ALA A 287 6.58 4.59 -5.80
C ALA A 287 7.43 3.39 -6.21
N LEU A 288 7.55 2.37 -5.35
CA LEU A 288 8.30 1.16 -5.66
C LEU A 288 7.74 0.42 -6.89
N GLU A 289 6.41 0.32 -7.02
CA GLU A 289 5.73 -0.27 -8.18
C GLU A 289 6.05 0.49 -9.48
N ALA A 290 6.06 1.83 -9.44
CA ALA A 290 6.42 2.67 -10.59
C ALA A 290 7.91 2.53 -10.95
N MET A 291 8.78 2.55 -9.95
CA MET A 291 10.23 2.39 -10.14
C MET A 291 10.56 1.02 -10.76
N ALA A 292 9.90 -0.05 -10.34
CA ALA A 292 10.03 -1.37 -10.96
C ALA A 292 9.56 -1.40 -12.44
N CYS A 293 8.73 -0.42 -12.85
CA CYS A 293 8.33 -0.20 -14.25
C CYS A 293 9.19 0.86 -14.96
N GLU A 294 10.35 1.23 -14.41
CA GLU A 294 11.24 2.26 -14.95
C GLU A 294 10.57 3.66 -15.07
N VAL A 295 9.66 3.98 -14.15
CA VAL A 295 8.94 5.24 -14.10
C VAL A 295 9.49 6.08 -12.95
N PRO A 296 10.17 7.21 -13.23
CA PRO A 296 10.69 8.09 -12.18
C PRO A 296 9.54 8.74 -11.38
N VAL A 297 9.82 9.03 -10.11
CA VAL A 297 8.82 9.44 -9.13
C VAL A 297 9.03 10.89 -8.73
N ILE A 298 7.95 11.67 -8.68
CA ILE A 298 7.91 12.98 -8.02
C ILE A 298 7.01 12.83 -6.80
N ALA A 299 7.58 13.02 -5.61
CA ALA A 299 6.88 12.76 -4.37
C ALA A 299 7.13 13.82 -3.30
N SER A 300 6.30 13.80 -2.28
CA SER A 300 6.56 14.53 -1.03
C SER A 300 7.72 13.90 -0.27
N ARG A 301 8.57 14.71 0.36
CA ARG A 301 9.62 14.28 1.29
C ARG A 301 8.98 14.00 2.65
N VAL A 302 8.27 12.89 2.79
CA VAL A 302 7.53 12.54 3.99
C VAL A 302 7.54 11.05 4.27
N GLY A 303 7.58 10.68 5.55
CA GLY A 303 7.47 9.31 6.01
C GLY A 303 8.56 8.40 5.44
N GLY A 304 8.17 7.25 4.92
CA GLY A 304 9.06 6.28 4.29
C GLY A 304 9.43 6.58 2.84
N LEU A 305 8.87 7.62 2.19
CA LEU A 305 9.18 7.93 0.79
C LEU A 305 10.69 8.20 0.54
N PRO A 306 11.43 8.91 1.44
CA PRO A 306 12.87 9.08 1.28
C PRO A 306 13.71 7.80 1.42
N GLU A 307 13.11 6.71 1.92
CA GLU A 307 13.78 5.39 1.97
C GLU A 307 13.62 4.62 0.64
N VAL A 308 12.65 5.01 -0.19
CA VAL A 308 12.34 4.37 -1.49
C VAL A 308 12.89 5.21 -2.64
N VAL A 309 12.69 6.54 -2.61
CA VAL A 309 13.07 7.45 -3.68
C VAL A 309 14.36 8.20 -3.30
N THR A 310 15.42 8.00 -4.08
CA THR A 310 16.66 8.78 -3.96
C THR A 310 16.53 10.07 -4.74
N ASP A 311 16.51 11.20 -4.01
CA ASP A 311 16.31 12.54 -4.59
C ASP A 311 17.39 12.90 -5.61
N GLY A 312 16.97 13.26 -6.82
CA GLY A 312 17.85 13.58 -7.95
C GLY A 312 18.40 12.37 -8.71
N GLU A 313 18.21 11.13 -8.23
CA GLU A 313 18.71 9.91 -8.87
C GLU A 313 17.61 9.04 -9.46
N THR A 314 16.60 8.67 -8.65
CA THR A 314 15.47 7.84 -9.05
C THR A 314 14.14 8.60 -9.12
N GLY A 315 14.15 9.86 -8.70
CA GLY A 315 13.02 10.76 -8.68
C GLY A 315 13.35 12.09 -8.05
N PHE A 316 12.34 12.89 -7.75
CA PHE A 316 12.48 14.16 -7.04
C PHE A 316 11.60 14.21 -5.80
N LEU A 317 12.16 14.71 -4.70
CA LEU A 317 11.45 14.89 -3.43
C LEU A 317 11.29 16.38 -3.12
N SER A 318 10.06 16.78 -2.76
CA SER A 318 9.71 18.16 -2.40
C SER A 318 9.03 18.21 -1.04
N PRO A 319 9.05 19.34 -0.32
CA PRO A 319 8.21 19.51 0.86
C PRO A 319 6.74 19.19 0.57
N VAL A 320 6.01 18.72 1.58
CA VAL A 320 4.58 18.48 1.46
C VAL A 320 3.86 19.78 1.05
N GLY A 321 3.00 19.71 0.03
CA GLY A 321 2.25 20.84 -0.48
C GLY A 321 3.01 21.80 -1.40
N ASP A 322 4.29 21.55 -1.69
CA ASP A 322 5.08 22.35 -2.64
C ASP A 322 4.74 21.95 -4.08
N VAL A 323 3.51 22.24 -4.49
CA VAL A 323 3.01 21.93 -5.84
C VAL A 323 3.76 22.68 -6.93
N ASP A 324 4.36 23.84 -6.64
CA ASP A 324 5.12 24.63 -7.61
C ASP A 324 6.43 23.96 -7.95
N LYS A 325 7.20 23.51 -6.94
CA LYS A 325 8.43 22.76 -7.17
C LYS A 325 8.15 21.43 -7.87
N MET A 326 7.12 20.68 -7.43
CA MET A 326 6.73 19.42 -8.07
C MET A 326 6.36 19.63 -9.54
N ALA A 327 5.69 20.74 -9.88
CA ALA A 327 5.36 21.07 -11.27
C ALA A 327 6.59 21.46 -12.12
N VAL A 328 7.61 22.07 -11.51
CA VAL A 328 8.89 22.35 -12.20
C VAL A 328 9.60 21.02 -12.50
N ASP A 329 9.73 20.15 -11.53
CA ASP A 329 10.38 18.86 -11.67
C ASP A 329 9.63 17.95 -12.67
N ALA A 330 8.29 17.96 -12.63
CA ALA A 330 7.44 17.26 -13.61
C ALA A 330 7.65 17.78 -15.03
N ALA A 331 7.61 19.09 -15.23
CA ALA A 331 7.82 19.69 -16.54
C ALA A 331 9.21 19.34 -17.09
N ARG A 332 10.25 19.35 -16.23
CA ARG A 332 11.61 18.96 -16.60
C ARG A 332 11.67 17.53 -17.11
N LEU A 333 11.11 16.56 -16.35
CA LEU A 333 11.10 15.15 -16.76
C LEU A 333 10.26 14.88 -18.00
N LEU A 334 9.17 15.62 -18.22
CA LEU A 334 8.31 15.44 -19.41
C LEU A 334 8.96 15.98 -20.68
N VAL A 335 9.81 17.01 -20.59
CA VAL A 335 10.53 17.62 -21.73
C VAL A 335 11.84 16.90 -22.02
N ASP A 336 12.61 16.56 -20.99
CA ASP A 336 13.90 15.89 -21.12
C ASP A 336 13.74 14.37 -21.08
N GLU A 337 13.53 13.78 -22.25
CA GLU A 337 13.35 12.32 -22.40
C GLU A 337 14.59 11.54 -21.94
N LYS A 338 15.81 12.09 -22.20
CA LYS A 338 17.04 11.42 -21.81
C LYS A 338 17.15 11.33 -20.29
N LEU A 339 16.97 12.46 -19.60
CA LEU A 339 16.97 12.49 -18.13
C LEU A 339 15.92 11.55 -17.55
N ARG A 340 14.69 11.57 -18.12
CA ARG A 340 13.59 10.71 -17.66
C ARG A 340 13.94 9.23 -17.78
N ARG A 341 14.51 8.80 -18.92
CA ARG A 341 14.91 7.40 -19.14
C ARG A 341 16.04 6.98 -18.23
N GLU A 342 17.09 7.82 -18.10
CA GLU A 342 18.22 7.53 -17.22
C GLU A 342 17.79 7.41 -15.74
N MET A 343 16.86 8.28 -15.31
CA MET A 343 16.32 8.27 -13.95
C MET A 343 15.43 7.03 -13.72
N GLY A 344 14.59 6.65 -14.70
CA GLY A 344 13.77 5.46 -14.64
C GLY A 344 14.58 4.16 -14.60
N GLN A 345 15.70 4.09 -15.35
CA GLN A 345 16.58 2.93 -15.35
C GLN A 345 17.38 2.75 -14.06
N ARG A 346 17.61 3.85 -13.33
CA ARG A 346 18.26 3.81 -12.00
C ARG A 346 17.27 3.51 -10.87
N ALA A 347 15.99 3.65 -11.15
CA ALA A 347 14.93 3.42 -10.20
C ALA A 347 14.61 1.93 -10.04
#